data_a8c88b2d010d7ab3b6901c6a357931fc
#
_entry.id   a8c88b2d010d7ab3b6901c6a357931fc
#
_cell.length_a   1.000
_cell.length_b   1.000
_cell.length_c   1.000
_cell.angle_alpha   90.00
_cell.angle_beta   90.00
_cell.angle_gamma   90.00
#
_symmetry.space_group_name_H-M   'P 1'
#
loop_
_entity.id
_entity.type
_entity.pdbx_description
1 polymer ?
#
loop_
_entity_poly.entity_id
_entity_poly.type
_entity_poly.pdbx_seq_one_letter_code
_entity_poly.pdbx_strand_id
1 'polypeptide(L)'
;YQDKEVIANFYNVKGCCYADFKKFDKAIACFDKAYNTLYDKRTEDSPSKFASLLNKSEAYFMLKRYDDAYATFSEYVETSRNKYGETSGTYSQALFTLANIEGARGNINEADSLFRMSMNSLLVNMKQLWRYSTPSQREQFWMETLNNLSGMAAFAVKCGNFDSELTETCYNALLFSKSLLLETEKSVVDIIRKEGTDDDIANYRNLLAVNNRLLVLRNNYEYNKLEIDSLTIQQRELEQQLSHKCQSYNEYETYLDINYEKVRNSLADHEVVVDFSDYQTEDSVRQYAAYIYDKDKSHPLLVKCFDQQQLDSLLDGMQNYTLYNYEQLQNRASKLIWKPIEASIAKGSTVYYIPSGVMHGIALEALPLSDGTTLGQHYDFVRLTSAREIVNAHHSSKINRTATLYGGLQYSLDPQKMEEESKAYEKSDLAGLVRSEYGVSGFKDLRNTKDEVKKIEKTLVDNGFSVKAYLGSKGNAESFVALDGKSPSIVHIATHGFYYTPDEAKDKDFLRGYTDAMSLSGLVFAGGNAAWLGKKNVDGVLGGVLTAKDIANLDFKGTDLLVLSACKTGQGKVTAEGVFGLQRAFKKAGVGTIIMSLWNVDDKVTS
;
A
#
# COMPACT_ATOMS: atom_id res chain seq x y z
N TYR A 1 15.63 29.21 -33.30
CA TYR A 1 14.78 28.47 -32.36
C TYR A 1 15.54 28.12 -31.07
N GLN A 2 16.68 27.41 -31.20
CA GLN A 2 17.49 26.98 -30.04
C GLN A 2 17.93 28.13 -29.13
N ASP A 3 18.35 29.25 -29.70
CA ASP A 3 18.76 30.45 -28.93
C ASP A 3 17.61 31.06 -28.11
N LYS A 4 16.39 31.10 -28.68
CA LYS A 4 15.20 31.58 -27.99
C LYS A 4 14.80 30.64 -26.84
N GLU A 5 14.88 29.33 -27.04
CA GLU A 5 14.59 28.34 -26.03
C GLU A 5 15.57 28.45 -24.85
N VAL A 6 16.86 28.59 -25.12
CA VAL A 6 17.89 28.78 -24.09
C VAL A 6 17.64 30.07 -23.29
N ILE A 7 17.31 31.18 -23.98
CA ILE A 7 17.00 32.47 -23.33
C ILE A 7 15.75 32.34 -22.45
N ALA A 8 14.69 31.70 -22.95
CA ALA A 8 13.47 31.52 -22.19
C ALA A 8 13.70 30.62 -20.96
N ASN A 9 14.44 29.54 -21.14
CA ASN A 9 14.81 28.67 -20.01
C ASN A 9 15.63 29.39 -18.94
N PHE A 10 16.59 30.26 -19.38
CA PHE A 10 17.34 31.10 -18.43
C PHE A 10 16.41 32.01 -17.60
N TYR A 11 15.42 32.63 -18.22
CA TYR A 11 14.46 33.47 -17.49
C TYR A 11 13.56 32.62 -16.57
N ASN A 12 13.14 31.41 -16.99
CA ASN A 12 12.40 30.51 -16.13
C ASN A 12 13.19 30.12 -14.88
N VAL A 13 14.43 29.68 -15.03
CA VAL A 13 15.31 29.33 -13.89
C VAL A 13 15.51 30.53 -12.97
N LYS A 14 15.76 31.72 -13.55
CA LYS A 14 15.88 32.96 -12.77
C LYS A 14 14.60 33.31 -12.02
N GLY A 15 13.44 33.07 -12.63
CA GLY A 15 12.12 33.25 -12.02
C GLY A 15 11.92 32.30 -10.84
N CYS A 16 12.25 31.03 -11.01
CA CYS A 16 12.19 30.02 -9.92
C CYS A 16 13.08 30.43 -8.73
N CYS A 17 14.32 30.89 -8.98
CA CYS A 17 15.18 31.41 -7.91
C CYS A 17 14.53 32.60 -7.16
N TYR A 18 13.84 33.50 -7.85
CA TYR A 18 13.11 34.55 -7.16
C TYR A 18 11.91 34.01 -6.35
N ALA A 19 11.20 33.04 -6.86
CA ALA A 19 10.08 32.40 -6.16
C ALA A 19 10.55 31.68 -4.87
N ASP A 20 11.68 30.99 -4.90
CA ASP A 20 12.30 30.35 -3.72
C ASP A 20 12.60 31.37 -2.61
N PHE A 21 12.99 32.57 -3.00
CA PHE A 21 13.17 33.70 -2.07
C PHE A 21 11.87 34.48 -1.76
N LYS A 22 10.70 33.94 -2.13
CA LYS A 22 9.37 34.56 -1.95
C LYS A 22 9.23 35.94 -2.60
N LYS A 23 10.02 36.21 -3.64
CA LYS A 23 9.96 37.47 -4.42
C LYS A 23 9.10 37.30 -5.66
N PHE A 24 7.83 36.98 -5.45
CA PHE A 24 6.92 36.49 -6.50
C PHE A 24 6.70 37.49 -7.63
N ASP A 25 6.61 38.81 -7.35
CA ASP A 25 6.48 39.82 -8.43
C ASP A 25 7.70 39.83 -9.37
N LYS A 26 8.91 39.63 -8.83
CA LYS A 26 10.12 39.49 -9.65
C LYS A 26 10.16 38.18 -10.42
N ALA A 27 9.64 37.12 -9.82
CA ALA A 27 9.50 35.84 -10.48
C ALA A 27 8.55 35.93 -11.68
N ILE A 28 7.36 36.52 -11.50
CA ILE A 28 6.37 36.77 -12.55
C ILE A 28 6.99 37.60 -13.71
N ALA A 29 7.72 38.66 -13.42
CA ALA A 29 8.39 39.44 -14.45
C ALA A 29 9.44 38.63 -15.26
N CYS A 30 10.07 37.64 -14.64
CA CYS A 30 10.97 36.71 -15.34
C CYS A 30 10.19 35.73 -16.20
N PHE A 31 9.11 35.15 -15.69
CA PHE A 31 8.25 34.22 -16.44
C PHE A 31 7.60 34.90 -17.65
N ASP A 32 7.17 36.17 -17.50
CA ASP A 32 6.69 37.00 -18.64
C ASP A 32 7.76 37.17 -19.73
N LYS A 33 9.00 37.40 -19.34
CA LYS A 33 10.11 37.51 -20.29
C LYS A 33 10.36 36.16 -21.00
N ALA A 34 10.31 35.04 -20.25
CA ALA A 34 10.46 33.72 -20.82
C ALA A 34 9.35 33.45 -21.86
N TYR A 35 8.10 33.68 -21.47
CA TYR A 35 6.92 33.50 -22.33
C TYR A 35 7.00 34.36 -23.60
N ASN A 36 7.26 35.65 -23.44
CA ASN A 36 7.31 36.61 -24.56
C ASN A 36 8.50 36.35 -25.53
N THR A 37 9.60 35.75 -25.05
CA THR A 37 10.71 35.34 -25.92
C THR A 37 10.28 34.23 -26.90
N LEU A 38 9.26 33.47 -26.54
CA LEU A 38 8.71 32.34 -27.29
C LEU A 38 7.37 32.66 -27.98
N TYR A 39 7.03 33.92 -28.14
CA TYR A 39 5.78 34.35 -28.81
C TYR A 39 5.93 34.30 -30.33
N ASP A 40 5.96 33.08 -30.88
CA ASP A 40 6.03 32.80 -32.33
C ASP A 40 5.33 31.44 -32.58
N LYS A 41 4.59 31.31 -33.69
CA LYS A 41 3.93 30.04 -34.06
C LYS A 41 4.88 28.85 -34.09
N ARG A 42 6.18 29.07 -34.37
CA ARG A 42 7.21 28.01 -34.36
C ARG A 42 7.64 27.58 -32.97
N THR A 43 7.18 28.28 -31.93
CA THR A 43 7.53 28.04 -30.53
C THR A 43 6.31 27.68 -29.68
N GLU A 44 5.16 27.43 -30.30
CA GLU A 44 3.92 27.06 -29.59
C GLU A 44 4.11 25.83 -28.68
N ASP A 45 4.92 24.87 -29.15
CA ASP A 45 5.19 23.61 -28.46
C ASP A 45 6.44 23.64 -27.56
N SER A 46 6.98 24.81 -27.27
CA SER A 46 8.20 24.96 -26.49
C SER A 46 8.02 24.50 -25.05
N PRO A 47 8.87 23.58 -24.50
CA PRO A 47 8.86 23.20 -23.09
C PRO A 47 9.02 24.38 -22.15
N SER A 48 9.86 25.39 -22.51
CA SER A 48 10.06 26.57 -21.68
C SER A 48 8.85 27.51 -21.67
N LYS A 49 8.02 27.49 -22.71
CA LYS A 49 6.73 28.22 -22.73
C LYS A 49 5.74 27.59 -21.76
N PHE A 50 5.63 26.27 -21.75
CA PHE A 50 4.81 25.53 -20.77
C PHE A 50 5.28 25.80 -19.33
N ALA A 51 6.58 25.70 -19.08
CA ALA A 51 7.15 25.97 -17.78
C ALA A 51 6.87 27.40 -17.29
N SER A 52 6.92 28.41 -18.19
CA SER A 52 6.62 29.78 -17.81
C SER A 52 5.16 30.01 -17.41
N LEU A 53 4.20 29.38 -18.10
CA LEU A 53 2.78 29.46 -17.73
C LEU A 53 2.53 28.81 -16.37
N LEU A 54 3.06 27.60 -16.15
CA LEU A 54 2.94 26.87 -14.89
C LEU A 54 3.50 27.69 -13.72
N ASN A 55 4.78 28.08 -13.80
CA ASN A 55 5.47 28.78 -12.74
C ASN A 55 4.88 30.19 -12.47
N LYS A 56 4.42 30.87 -13.51
CA LYS A 56 3.76 32.18 -13.39
C LYS A 56 2.42 32.06 -12.65
N SER A 57 1.62 31.04 -13.00
CA SER A 57 0.35 30.77 -12.33
C SER A 57 0.55 30.43 -10.85
N GLU A 58 1.56 29.62 -10.54
CA GLU A 58 1.91 29.30 -9.16
C GLU A 58 2.32 30.55 -8.38
N ALA A 59 3.13 31.42 -8.97
CA ALA A 59 3.52 32.68 -8.34
C ALA A 59 2.31 33.60 -8.07
N TYR A 60 1.34 33.66 -8.97
CA TYR A 60 0.08 34.39 -8.74
C TYR A 60 -0.73 33.74 -7.61
N PHE A 61 -0.81 32.41 -7.59
CA PHE A 61 -1.52 31.69 -6.53
C PHE A 61 -0.93 31.96 -5.15
N MET A 62 0.42 31.98 -5.03
CA MET A 62 1.12 32.30 -3.79
C MET A 62 0.89 33.73 -3.33
N LEU A 63 0.67 34.67 -4.25
CA LEU A 63 0.25 36.03 -3.97
C LEU A 63 -1.24 36.19 -3.68
N LYS A 64 -2.02 35.09 -3.69
CA LYS A 64 -3.49 35.09 -3.58
C LYS A 64 -4.21 35.86 -4.69
N ARG A 65 -3.53 36.05 -5.82
CA ARG A 65 -4.08 36.67 -7.03
C ARG A 65 -4.72 35.59 -7.88
N TYR A 66 -5.81 35.01 -7.37
CA TYR A 66 -6.41 33.79 -7.93
C TYR A 66 -7.01 33.99 -9.33
N ASP A 67 -7.52 35.18 -9.65
CA ASP A 67 -8.02 35.49 -11.01
C ASP A 67 -6.90 35.48 -12.05
N ASP A 68 -5.75 36.06 -11.69
CA ASP A 68 -4.57 36.06 -12.57
C ASP A 68 -3.99 34.66 -12.71
N ALA A 69 -3.99 33.88 -11.62
CA ALA A 69 -3.59 32.47 -11.64
C ALA A 69 -4.49 31.66 -12.56
N TYR A 70 -5.81 31.84 -12.45
CA TYR A 70 -6.79 31.18 -13.31
C TYR A 70 -6.59 31.51 -14.78
N ALA A 71 -6.53 32.80 -15.11
CA ALA A 71 -6.35 33.23 -16.50
C ALA A 71 -5.08 32.65 -17.13
N THR A 72 -3.97 32.67 -16.38
CA THR A 72 -2.68 32.13 -16.84
C THR A 72 -2.73 30.62 -16.97
N PHE A 73 -3.34 29.93 -16.01
CA PHE A 73 -3.36 28.47 -15.99
C PHE A 73 -4.38 27.85 -16.95
N SER A 74 -5.45 28.57 -17.26
CA SER A 74 -6.41 28.15 -18.29
C SER A 74 -5.75 28.04 -19.67
N GLU A 75 -4.81 28.95 -19.99
CA GLU A 75 -4.00 28.86 -21.21
C GLU A 75 -3.11 27.61 -21.21
N TYR A 76 -2.52 27.27 -20.04
CA TYR A 76 -1.74 26.04 -19.88
C TYR A 76 -2.59 24.79 -20.09
N VAL A 77 -3.80 24.74 -19.53
CA VAL A 77 -4.74 23.61 -19.68
C VAL A 77 -5.10 23.41 -21.15
N GLU A 78 -5.48 24.48 -21.85
CA GLU A 78 -5.85 24.42 -23.27
C GLU A 78 -4.67 23.98 -24.14
N THR A 79 -3.49 24.51 -23.88
CA THR A 79 -2.27 24.12 -24.58
C THR A 79 -1.92 22.65 -24.31
N SER A 80 -2.09 22.18 -23.07
CA SER A 80 -1.87 20.78 -22.68
C SER A 80 -2.85 19.84 -23.40
N ARG A 81 -4.13 20.25 -23.47
CA ARG A 81 -5.17 19.52 -24.20
C ARG A 81 -4.80 19.35 -25.68
N ASN A 82 -4.43 20.44 -26.35
CA ASN A 82 -4.12 20.44 -27.77
C ASN A 82 -2.85 19.64 -28.09
N LYS A 83 -1.85 19.68 -27.20
CA LYS A 83 -0.56 19.02 -27.42
C LYS A 83 -0.55 17.54 -27.06
N TYR A 84 -1.13 17.19 -25.91
CA TYR A 84 -1.01 15.85 -25.34
C TYR A 84 -2.31 15.04 -25.44
N GLY A 85 -3.44 15.70 -25.76
CA GLY A 85 -4.76 15.09 -25.83
C GLY A 85 -5.48 15.02 -24.46
N GLU A 86 -6.80 14.82 -24.54
CA GLU A 86 -7.70 14.83 -23.37
C GLU A 86 -7.50 13.62 -22.43
N THR A 87 -6.83 12.58 -22.88
CA THR A 87 -6.56 11.37 -22.10
C THR A 87 -5.13 11.29 -21.58
N SER A 88 -4.35 12.38 -21.68
CA SER A 88 -2.97 12.40 -21.19
C SER A 88 -2.89 12.68 -19.69
N GLY A 89 -1.87 12.10 -19.03
CA GLY A 89 -1.59 12.41 -17.63
C GLY A 89 -1.30 13.90 -17.39
N THR A 90 -0.65 14.57 -18.35
CA THR A 90 -0.38 16.02 -18.28
C THR A 90 -1.66 16.83 -18.29
N TYR A 91 -2.63 16.50 -19.13
CA TYR A 91 -3.92 17.19 -19.16
C TYR A 91 -4.74 16.92 -17.88
N SER A 92 -4.77 15.68 -17.42
CA SER A 92 -5.40 15.33 -16.14
C SER A 92 -4.82 16.14 -14.97
N GLN A 93 -3.49 16.23 -14.89
CA GLN A 93 -2.80 17.01 -13.86
C GLN A 93 -3.11 18.51 -13.99
N ALA A 94 -3.17 19.03 -15.21
CA ALA A 94 -3.52 20.42 -15.44
C ALA A 94 -4.96 20.73 -14.97
N LEU A 95 -5.92 19.86 -15.29
CA LEU A 95 -7.30 20.00 -14.79
C LEU A 95 -7.36 19.99 -13.25
N PHE A 96 -6.61 19.10 -12.60
CA PHE A 96 -6.53 19.03 -11.15
C PHE A 96 -6.03 20.33 -10.55
N THR A 97 -4.97 20.93 -11.12
CA THR A 97 -4.41 22.20 -10.63
C THR A 97 -5.39 23.36 -10.87
N LEU A 98 -6.06 23.40 -12.03
CA LEU A 98 -7.07 24.41 -12.31
C LEU A 98 -8.26 24.31 -11.34
N ALA A 99 -8.69 23.10 -10.97
CA ALA A 99 -9.71 22.87 -9.97
C ALA A 99 -9.32 23.45 -8.60
N ASN A 100 -8.07 23.28 -8.18
CA ASN A 100 -7.57 23.88 -6.94
C ASN A 100 -7.59 25.43 -7.00
N ILE A 101 -7.27 26.02 -8.15
CA ILE A 101 -7.36 27.48 -8.35
C ILE A 101 -8.81 27.95 -8.26
N GLU A 102 -9.76 27.26 -8.91
CA GLU A 102 -11.18 27.57 -8.84
C GLU A 102 -11.73 27.44 -7.40
N GLY A 103 -11.30 26.40 -6.68
CA GLY A 103 -11.64 26.29 -5.26
C GLY A 103 -11.13 27.44 -4.41
N ALA A 104 -9.92 27.93 -4.68
CA ALA A 104 -9.35 29.10 -4.01
C ALA A 104 -10.08 30.40 -4.36
N ARG A 105 -10.69 30.48 -5.57
CA ARG A 105 -11.58 31.57 -5.99
C ARG A 105 -12.97 31.51 -5.34
N GLY A 106 -13.33 30.37 -4.74
CA GLY A 106 -14.65 30.11 -4.16
C GLY A 106 -15.66 29.51 -5.14
N ASN A 107 -15.26 29.17 -6.36
CA ASN A 107 -16.11 28.58 -7.40
C ASN A 107 -16.18 27.05 -7.25
N ILE A 108 -16.85 26.59 -6.18
CA ILE A 108 -16.81 25.17 -5.77
C ILE A 108 -17.39 24.23 -6.81
N ASN A 109 -18.50 24.60 -7.47
CA ASN A 109 -19.15 23.78 -8.49
C ASN A 109 -18.25 23.60 -9.72
N GLU A 110 -17.53 24.64 -10.13
CA GLU A 110 -16.59 24.57 -11.24
C GLU A 110 -15.37 23.71 -10.87
N ALA A 111 -14.88 23.87 -9.65
CA ALA A 111 -13.79 23.04 -9.14
C ALA A 111 -14.18 21.56 -9.11
N ASP A 112 -15.39 21.21 -8.66
CA ASP A 112 -15.90 19.83 -8.69
C ASP A 112 -15.98 19.29 -10.14
N SER A 113 -16.52 20.07 -11.06
CA SER A 113 -16.56 19.71 -12.49
C SER A 113 -15.17 19.41 -13.06
N LEU A 114 -14.20 20.28 -12.78
CA LEU A 114 -12.81 20.11 -13.21
C LEU A 114 -12.13 18.89 -12.57
N PHE A 115 -12.41 18.60 -11.29
CA PHE A 115 -11.94 17.38 -10.64
C PHE A 115 -12.48 16.12 -11.29
N ARG A 116 -13.78 16.08 -11.61
CA ARG A 116 -14.39 14.95 -12.32
C ARG A 116 -13.75 14.74 -13.68
N MET A 117 -13.53 15.83 -14.44
CA MET A 117 -12.85 15.76 -15.73
C MET A 117 -11.42 15.24 -15.57
N SER A 118 -10.68 15.70 -14.56
CA SER A 118 -9.34 15.24 -14.23
C SER A 118 -9.32 13.74 -13.92
N MET A 119 -10.22 13.27 -13.05
CA MET A 119 -10.33 11.85 -12.69
C MET A 119 -10.68 10.97 -13.90
N ASN A 120 -11.62 11.40 -14.74
CA ASN A 120 -11.98 10.67 -15.96
C ASN A 120 -10.79 10.56 -16.92
N SER A 121 -10.09 11.68 -17.15
CA SER A 121 -8.87 11.70 -17.97
C SER A 121 -7.80 10.77 -17.41
N LEU A 122 -7.57 10.80 -16.09
CA LEU A 122 -6.62 9.92 -15.40
C LEU A 122 -6.99 8.44 -15.57
N LEU A 123 -8.25 8.08 -15.35
CA LEU A 123 -8.74 6.71 -15.49
C LEU A 123 -8.53 6.17 -16.91
N VAL A 124 -8.88 6.96 -17.94
CA VAL A 124 -8.67 6.57 -19.33
C VAL A 124 -7.19 6.41 -19.63
N ASN A 125 -6.37 7.34 -19.17
CA ASN A 125 -4.91 7.28 -19.34
C ASN A 125 -4.32 6.03 -18.69
N MET A 126 -4.73 5.74 -17.45
CA MET A 126 -4.27 4.54 -16.74
C MET A 126 -4.69 3.25 -17.43
N LYS A 127 -5.95 3.14 -17.87
CA LYS A 127 -6.42 1.97 -18.61
C LYS A 127 -5.57 1.73 -19.87
N GLN A 128 -5.17 2.80 -20.56
CA GLN A 128 -4.30 2.72 -21.73
C GLN A 128 -2.87 2.34 -21.38
N LEU A 129 -2.26 3.05 -20.43
CA LEU A 129 -0.86 2.82 -20.03
C LEU A 129 -0.66 1.44 -19.42
N TRP A 130 -1.58 0.99 -18.59
CA TRP A 130 -1.43 -0.27 -17.86
C TRP A 130 -1.51 -1.51 -18.72
N ARG A 131 -2.15 -1.41 -19.89
CA ARG A 131 -2.14 -2.48 -20.90
C ARG A 131 -0.73 -2.79 -21.40
N TYR A 132 0.16 -1.78 -21.43
CA TYR A 132 1.49 -1.88 -22.05
C TYR A 132 2.62 -1.70 -21.05
N SER A 133 2.32 -1.41 -19.77
CA SER A 133 3.33 -1.13 -18.75
C SER A 133 3.72 -2.36 -17.97
N THR A 134 5.01 -2.45 -17.65
CA THR A 134 5.51 -3.43 -16.69
C THR A 134 5.07 -3.09 -15.27
N PRO A 135 5.10 -4.04 -14.31
CA PRO A 135 4.78 -3.76 -12.90
C PRO A 135 5.59 -2.58 -12.33
N SER A 136 6.88 -2.52 -12.63
CA SER A 136 7.75 -1.43 -12.16
C SER A 136 7.36 -0.05 -12.73
N GLN A 137 6.95 -0.01 -14.01
CA GLN A 137 6.46 1.22 -14.64
C GLN A 137 5.12 1.67 -14.06
N ARG A 138 4.23 0.71 -13.74
CA ARG A 138 2.95 1.00 -13.07
C ARG A 138 3.18 1.59 -11.69
N GLU A 139 4.10 1.01 -10.92
CA GLU A 139 4.45 1.50 -9.58
C GLU A 139 5.00 2.93 -9.65
N GLN A 140 5.94 3.20 -10.55
CA GLN A 140 6.50 4.55 -10.71
C GLN A 140 5.43 5.56 -11.08
N PHE A 141 4.63 5.30 -12.10
CA PHE A 141 3.54 6.17 -12.53
C PHE A 141 2.55 6.43 -11.39
N TRP A 142 2.22 5.38 -10.65
CA TRP A 142 1.28 5.45 -9.55
C TRP A 142 1.78 6.30 -8.39
N MET A 143 3.04 6.14 -8.01
CA MET A 143 3.65 6.93 -6.93
C MET A 143 3.67 8.43 -7.26
N GLU A 144 3.88 8.80 -8.53
CA GLU A 144 3.79 10.19 -8.99
C GLU A 144 2.34 10.72 -8.92
N THR A 145 1.37 9.87 -9.24
CA THR A 145 -0.06 10.21 -9.27
C THR A 145 -0.67 10.35 -7.87
N LEU A 146 -0.25 9.53 -6.91
CA LEU A 146 -0.79 9.51 -5.54
C LEU A 146 -0.70 10.85 -4.83
N ASN A 147 0.38 11.60 -5.05
CA ASN A 147 0.56 12.92 -4.42
C ASN A 147 -0.57 13.90 -4.80
N ASN A 148 -1.09 13.78 -6.01
CA ASN A 148 -2.18 14.65 -6.50
C ASN A 148 -3.52 14.23 -5.88
N LEU A 149 -3.78 12.94 -5.80
CA LEU A 149 -5.05 12.42 -5.26
C LEU A 149 -5.18 12.64 -3.75
N SER A 150 -4.08 12.60 -3.00
CA SER A 150 -4.08 12.85 -1.55
C SER A 150 -4.52 14.28 -1.18
N GLY A 151 -4.36 15.25 -2.09
CA GLY A 151 -4.81 16.63 -1.88
C GLY A 151 -6.33 16.84 -1.91
N MET A 152 -7.10 15.89 -2.44
CA MET A 152 -8.55 16.06 -2.61
C MET A 152 -9.32 16.08 -1.28
N ALA A 153 -8.90 15.29 -0.28
CA ALA A 153 -9.50 15.36 1.06
C ALA A 153 -9.28 16.73 1.73
N ALA A 154 -8.08 17.29 1.58
CA ALA A 154 -7.76 18.64 2.06
C ALA A 154 -8.65 19.69 1.38
N PHE A 155 -8.87 19.55 0.08
CA PHE A 155 -9.72 20.45 -0.69
C PHE A 155 -11.18 20.43 -0.22
N ALA A 156 -11.80 19.25 -0.07
CA ALA A 156 -13.16 19.11 0.43
C ALA A 156 -13.33 19.77 1.81
N VAL A 157 -12.35 19.55 2.71
CA VAL A 157 -12.33 20.17 4.04
C VAL A 157 -12.21 21.69 3.97
N LYS A 158 -11.35 22.21 3.10
CA LYS A 158 -11.13 23.64 2.90
C LYS A 158 -12.38 24.34 2.37
N CYS A 159 -13.11 23.72 1.46
CA CYS A 159 -14.34 24.22 0.90
C CYS A 159 -15.52 24.19 1.88
N GLY A 160 -15.39 23.53 3.04
CA GLY A 160 -16.47 23.41 4.02
C GLY A 160 -17.65 22.55 3.56
N ASN A 161 -17.47 21.79 2.48
CA ASN A 161 -18.47 20.87 1.94
C ASN A 161 -18.23 19.47 2.51
N PHE A 162 -19.13 19.05 3.40
CA PHE A 162 -18.98 17.80 4.15
C PHE A 162 -19.99 16.72 3.76
N ASP A 163 -21.02 17.06 2.97
CA ASP A 163 -22.06 16.14 2.48
C ASP A 163 -22.58 16.68 1.14
N SER A 164 -21.92 16.34 0.05
CA SER A 164 -22.22 16.90 -1.29
C SER A 164 -21.60 16.06 -2.40
N GLU A 165 -21.95 16.38 -3.65
CA GLU A 165 -21.29 15.79 -4.83
C GLU A 165 -19.78 15.96 -4.80
N LEU A 166 -19.26 17.07 -4.28
CA LEU A 166 -17.82 17.29 -4.13
C LEU A 166 -17.19 16.26 -3.18
N THR A 167 -17.86 15.94 -2.05
CA THR A 167 -17.34 14.89 -1.14
C THR A 167 -17.34 13.53 -1.80
N GLU A 168 -18.31 13.23 -2.66
CA GLU A 168 -18.33 12.01 -3.46
C GLU A 168 -17.15 11.96 -4.45
N THR A 169 -16.90 13.06 -5.17
CA THR A 169 -15.77 13.15 -6.10
C THR A 169 -14.45 12.94 -5.38
N CYS A 170 -14.26 13.59 -4.23
CA CYS A 170 -13.05 13.45 -3.42
C CYS A 170 -12.92 12.02 -2.84
N TYR A 171 -14.04 11.42 -2.44
CA TYR A 171 -14.05 10.05 -1.96
C TYR A 171 -13.73 9.05 -3.08
N ASN A 172 -14.26 9.24 -4.28
CA ASN A 172 -13.93 8.39 -5.42
C ASN A 172 -12.43 8.42 -5.74
N ALA A 173 -11.77 9.58 -5.58
CA ALA A 173 -10.32 9.69 -5.71
C ALA A 173 -9.58 8.93 -4.59
N LEU A 174 -10.04 9.03 -3.34
CA LEU A 174 -9.48 8.26 -2.23
C LEU A 174 -9.66 6.76 -2.45
N LEU A 175 -10.86 6.33 -2.77
CA LEU A 175 -11.21 4.94 -3.05
C LEU A 175 -10.34 4.38 -4.18
N PHE A 176 -10.14 5.18 -5.24
CA PHE A 176 -9.28 4.83 -6.35
C PHE A 176 -7.81 4.68 -5.91
N SER A 177 -7.32 5.51 -5.01
CA SER A 177 -5.94 5.50 -4.56
C SER A 177 -5.59 4.32 -3.65
N LYS A 178 -6.55 3.76 -2.89
CA LYS A 178 -6.28 2.71 -1.92
C LYS A 178 -6.16 1.33 -2.56
N SER A 179 -5.06 0.64 -2.27
CA SER A 179 -4.79 -0.75 -2.66
C SER A 179 -4.81 -1.04 -4.17
N LEU A 180 -4.61 -0.01 -5.00
CA LEU A 180 -4.68 -0.17 -6.46
C LEU A 180 -3.56 -1.07 -7.00
N LEU A 181 -2.33 -0.84 -6.58
CA LEU A 181 -1.18 -1.67 -6.98
C LEU A 181 -1.34 -3.11 -6.50
N LEU A 182 -1.84 -3.31 -5.27
CA LEU A 182 -2.05 -4.64 -4.72
C LEU A 182 -2.99 -5.47 -5.60
N GLU A 183 -4.13 -4.92 -5.97
CA GLU A 183 -5.14 -5.64 -6.75
C GLU A 183 -4.69 -5.89 -8.19
N THR A 184 -4.00 -4.92 -8.79
CA THR A 184 -3.48 -5.09 -10.15
C THR A 184 -2.32 -6.06 -10.25
N GLU A 185 -1.47 -6.14 -9.22
CA GLU A 185 -0.42 -7.16 -9.14
C GLU A 185 -1.01 -8.58 -8.97
N LYS A 186 -2.07 -8.74 -8.15
CA LYS A 186 -2.79 -10.01 -8.02
C LYS A 186 -3.32 -10.48 -9.37
N SER A 187 -3.98 -9.59 -10.09
CA SER A 187 -4.59 -9.92 -11.39
C SER A 187 -3.59 -10.47 -12.40
N VAL A 188 -2.38 -9.90 -12.47
CA VAL A 188 -1.32 -10.38 -13.38
C VAL A 188 -0.86 -11.79 -13.03
N VAL A 189 -0.59 -12.04 -11.77
CA VAL A 189 -0.18 -13.40 -11.30
C VAL A 189 -1.27 -14.42 -11.56
N ASP A 190 -2.52 -14.03 -11.33
CA ASP A 190 -3.69 -14.88 -11.54
C ASP A 190 -3.89 -15.28 -13.00
N ILE A 191 -3.68 -14.32 -13.92
CA ILE A 191 -3.75 -14.57 -15.36
C ILE A 191 -2.70 -15.59 -15.77
N ILE A 192 -1.44 -15.37 -15.37
CA ILE A 192 -0.33 -16.27 -15.71
C ILE A 192 -0.61 -17.68 -15.21
N ARG A 193 -1.17 -17.83 -14.01
CA ARG A 193 -1.47 -19.13 -13.41
C ARG A 193 -2.67 -19.82 -14.04
N LYS A 194 -3.71 -19.08 -14.44
CA LYS A 194 -4.96 -19.66 -15.00
C LYS A 194 -4.87 -19.95 -16.50
N GLU A 195 -4.22 -19.07 -17.25
CA GLU A 195 -4.26 -19.04 -18.72
C GLU A 195 -2.86 -19.04 -19.35
N GLY A 196 -1.80 -18.94 -18.54
CA GLY A 196 -0.42 -18.96 -19.01
C GLY A 196 -0.03 -20.33 -19.58
N THR A 197 0.78 -20.30 -20.62
CA THR A 197 1.47 -21.49 -21.14
C THR A 197 2.59 -21.91 -20.16
N ASP A 198 3.15 -23.09 -20.36
CA ASP A 198 4.34 -23.53 -19.61
C ASP A 198 5.50 -22.55 -19.74
N ASP A 199 5.65 -21.91 -20.92
CA ASP A 199 6.66 -20.85 -21.15
C ASP A 199 6.35 -19.59 -20.34
N ASP A 200 5.08 -19.19 -20.20
CA ASP A 200 4.71 -18.01 -19.39
C ASP A 200 4.99 -18.26 -17.91
N ILE A 201 4.69 -19.47 -17.42
CA ILE A 201 5.00 -19.89 -16.06
C ILE A 201 6.52 -19.94 -15.83
N ALA A 202 7.28 -20.45 -16.80
CA ALA A 202 8.74 -20.45 -16.76
C ALA A 202 9.32 -19.04 -16.75
N ASN A 203 8.81 -18.14 -17.62
CA ASN A 203 9.22 -16.73 -17.66
C ASN A 203 8.90 -15.99 -16.37
N TYR A 204 7.76 -16.27 -15.74
CA TYR A 204 7.41 -15.71 -14.44
C TYR A 204 8.36 -16.18 -13.33
N ARG A 205 8.71 -17.48 -13.29
CA ARG A 205 9.71 -18.01 -12.36
C ARG A 205 11.08 -17.39 -12.59
N ASN A 206 11.51 -17.24 -13.85
CA ASN A 206 12.75 -16.55 -14.20
C ASN A 206 12.74 -15.10 -13.73
N LEU A 207 11.62 -14.38 -13.88
CA LEU A 207 11.48 -13.00 -13.39
C LEU A 207 11.65 -12.94 -11.86
N LEU A 208 11.06 -13.88 -11.12
CA LEU A 208 11.24 -13.97 -9.67
C LEU A 208 12.70 -14.23 -9.30
N ALA A 209 13.38 -15.14 -9.99
CA ALA A 209 14.81 -15.46 -9.76
C ALA A 209 15.71 -14.22 -10.05
N VAL A 210 15.46 -13.52 -11.15
CA VAL A 210 16.17 -12.28 -11.52
C VAL A 210 15.95 -11.19 -10.46
N ASN A 211 14.70 -10.99 -10.01
CA ASN A 211 14.38 -10.02 -8.98
C ASN A 211 15.10 -10.31 -7.66
N ASN A 212 15.14 -11.58 -7.26
CA ASN A 212 15.85 -12.01 -6.06
C ASN A 212 17.36 -11.80 -6.20
N ARG A 213 17.94 -12.11 -7.37
CA ARG A 213 19.37 -11.89 -7.63
C ARG A 213 19.73 -10.42 -7.61
N LEU A 214 18.93 -9.55 -8.23
CA LEU A 214 19.10 -8.09 -8.20
C LEU A 214 19.09 -7.53 -6.78
N LEU A 215 18.21 -8.05 -5.89
CA LEU A 215 18.19 -7.64 -4.48
C LEU A 215 19.52 -7.91 -3.77
N VAL A 216 20.08 -9.11 -3.99
CA VAL A 216 21.36 -9.49 -3.38
C VAL A 216 22.50 -8.63 -3.91
N LEU A 217 22.56 -8.41 -5.22
CA LEU A 217 23.67 -7.69 -5.86
C LEU A 217 23.67 -6.19 -5.57
N ARG A 218 22.50 -5.57 -5.39
CA ARG A 218 22.37 -4.13 -5.05
C ARG A 218 23.01 -3.78 -3.71
N ASN A 219 23.23 -4.76 -2.84
CA ASN A 219 23.93 -4.55 -1.57
C ASN A 219 25.41 -4.12 -1.74
N ASN A 220 26.00 -4.43 -2.90
CA ASN A 220 27.37 -4.05 -3.25
C ASN A 220 27.41 -3.51 -4.68
N TYR A 221 26.63 -2.44 -4.93
CA TYR A 221 26.37 -1.89 -6.26
C TYR A 221 27.65 -1.64 -7.08
N GLU A 222 28.64 -1.01 -6.48
CA GLU A 222 29.89 -0.67 -7.18
C GLU A 222 30.65 -1.91 -7.71
N TYR A 223 30.64 -3.00 -6.95
CA TYR A 223 31.30 -4.25 -7.35
C TYR A 223 30.47 -5.05 -8.37
N ASN A 224 29.15 -4.92 -8.31
CA ASN A 224 28.25 -5.77 -9.08
C ASN A 224 27.56 -5.02 -10.24
N LYS A 225 27.98 -3.80 -10.55
CA LYS A 225 27.30 -2.91 -11.50
C LYS A 225 27.00 -3.56 -12.84
N LEU A 226 27.98 -4.24 -13.45
CA LEU A 226 27.78 -4.90 -14.76
C LEU A 226 26.73 -6.03 -14.70
N GLU A 227 26.75 -6.83 -13.63
CA GLU A 227 25.77 -7.90 -13.44
C GLU A 227 24.36 -7.31 -13.16
N ILE A 228 24.28 -6.24 -12.36
CA ILE A 228 23.02 -5.50 -12.09
C ILE A 228 22.45 -4.92 -13.39
N ASP A 229 23.26 -4.30 -14.23
CA ASP A 229 22.82 -3.72 -15.49
C ASP A 229 22.28 -4.82 -16.43
N SER A 230 23.00 -5.95 -16.55
CA SER A 230 22.56 -7.10 -17.36
C SER A 230 21.24 -7.70 -16.85
N LEU A 231 21.14 -7.95 -15.54
CA LEU A 231 19.94 -8.51 -14.93
C LEU A 231 18.75 -7.52 -14.99
N THR A 232 19.00 -6.21 -14.94
CA THR A 232 17.95 -5.19 -15.11
C THR A 232 17.38 -5.20 -16.52
N ILE A 233 18.21 -5.45 -17.54
CA ILE A 233 17.75 -5.64 -18.93
C ILE A 233 16.88 -6.90 -19.00
N GLN A 234 17.39 -8.02 -18.50
CA GLN A 234 16.66 -9.30 -18.48
C GLN A 234 15.31 -9.17 -17.72
N GLN A 235 15.29 -8.47 -16.58
CA GLN A 235 14.07 -8.16 -15.86
C GLN A 235 13.03 -7.48 -16.74
N ARG A 236 13.43 -6.41 -17.46
CA ARG A 236 12.54 -5.66 -18.37
C ARG A 236 12.01 -6.52 -19.51
N GLU A 237 12.85 -7.35 -20.09
CA GLU A 237 12.45 -8.26 -21.18
C GLU A 237 11.40 -9.28 -20.70
N LEU A 238 11.61 -9.90 -19.54
CA LEU A 238 10.67 -10.83 -18.94
C LEU A 238 9.35 -10.14 -18.55
N GLU A 239 9.42 -8.95 -17.95
CA GLU A 239 8.24 -8.14 -17.63
C GLU A 239 7.46 -7.77 -18.88
N GLN A 240 8.12 -7.39 -19.99
CA GLN A 240 7.46 -7.10 -21.26
C GLN A 240 6.77 -8.33 -21.84
N GLN A 241 7.44 -9.48 -21.88
CA GLN A 241 6.86 -10.73 -22.39
C GLN A 241 5.60 -11.12 -21.61
N LEU A 242 5.64 -10.99 -20.28
CA LEU A 242 4.50 -11.30 -19.43
C LEU A 242 3.38 -10.25 -19.53
N SER A 243 3.70 -8.97 -19.74
CA SER A 243 2.71 -7.89 -19.86
C SER A 243 1.89 -8.00 -21.16
N HIS A 244 2.45 -8.52 -22.25
CA HIS A 244 1.70 -8.75 -23.48
C HIS A 244 0.53 -9.72 -23.32
N LYS A 245 0.62 -10.68 -22.40
CA LYS A 245 -0.47 -11.60 -22.07
C LYS A 245 -1.61 -10.94 -21.29
N CYS A 246 -1.29 -9.91 -20.50
CA CYS A 246 -2.27 -9.17 -19.72
C CYS A 246 -3.15 -8.22 -20.55
N GLN A 247 -2.88 -8.06 -21.85
CA GLN A 247 -3.63 -7.17 -22.74
C GLN A 247 -5.10 -7.59 -22.95
N SER A 248 -5.42 -8.87 -22.78
CA SER A 248 -6.75 -9.44 -23.02
C SER A 248 -7.65 -9.51 -21.78
N TYR A 249 -7.25 -8.90 -20.64
CA TYR A 249 -7.93 -9.17 -19.37
C TYR A 249 -8.76 -8.00 -18.86
N ASN A 250 -10.09 -8.23 -18.78
CA ASN A 250 -11.07 -7.24 -18.35
C ASN A 250 -11.28 -7.17 -16.81
N GLU A 251 -10.74 -8.12 -16.02
CA GLU A 251 -11.00 -8.13 -14.56
C GLU A 251 -10.43 -6.91 -13.85
N TYR A 252 -9.21 -6.45 -14.20
CA TYR A 252 -8.65 -5.24 -13.57
C TYR A 252 -9.41 -3.97 -13.99
N GLU A 253 -9.94 -3.91 -15.23
CA GLU A 253 -10.76 -2.80 -15.69
C GLU A 253 -12.05 -2.71 -14.84
N THR A 254 -12.65 -3.85 -14.53
CA THR A 254 -13.83 -3.93 -13.65
C THR A 254 -13.50 -3.42 -12.25
N TYR A 255 -12.30 -3.73 -11.73
CA TYR A 255 -11.87 -3.23 -10.43
C TYR A 255 -11.62 -1.71 -10.44
N LEU A 256 -11.05 -1.17 -11.52
CA LEU A 256 -10.84 0.27 -11.68
C LEU A 256 -12.17 1.05 -11.74
N ASP A 257 -13.23 0.42 -12.22
CA ASP A 257 -14.56 1.03 -12.35
C ASP A 257 -15.39 1.00 -11.05
N ILE A 258 -14.86 0.43 -9.95
CA ILE A 258 -15.53 0.45 -8.66
C ILE A 258 -15.41 1.86 -8.07
N ASN A 259 -16.56 2.52 -7.93
CA ASN A 259 -16.73 3.85 -7.36
C ASN A 259 -17.62 3.79 -6.10
N TYR A 260 -17.84 4.94 -5.49
CA TYR A 260 -18.72 5.11 -4.32
C TYR A 260 -20.09 4.44 -4.52
N GLU A 261 -20.76 4.70 -5.62
CA GLU A 261 -22.11 4.20 -5.90
C GLU A 261 -22.14 2.66 -5.91
N LYS A 262 -21.16 2.02 -6.53
CA LYS A 262 -21.06 0.55 -6.56
C LYS A 262 -20.82 -0.02 -5.16
N VAL A 263 -19.96 0.60 -4.36
CA VAL A 263 -19.72 0.16 -2.97
C VAL A 263 -20.99 0.33 -2.15
N ARG A 264 -21.61 1.51 -2.18
CA ARG A 264 -22.86 1.81 -1.46
C ARG A 264 -23.97 0.81 -1.80
N ASN A 265 -24.15 0.51 -3.08
CA ASN A 265 -25.19 -0.41 -3.54
C ASN A 265 -24.92 -1.88 -3.15
N SER A 266 -23.69 -2.19 -2.73
CA SER A 266 -23.30 -3.52 -2.22
C SER A 266 -23.49 -3.67 -0.71
N LEU A 267 -23.78 -2.58 0.01
CA LEU A 267 -23.99 -2.61 1.46
C LEU A 267 -25.36 -3.22 1.81
N ALA A 268 -25.37 -4.08 2.81
CA ALA A 268 -26.60 -4.59 3.43
C ALA A 268 -27.16 -3.60 4.48
N ASP A 269 -28.34 -3.91 5.02
CA ASP A 269 -28.90 -3.20 6.16
C ASP A 269 -27.95 -3.31 7.35
N HIS A 270 -27.81 -2.23 8.11
CA HIS A 270 -26.92 -2.14 9.26
C HIS A 270 -25.41 -2.21 8.95
N GLU A 271 -25.01 -2.10 7.70
CA GLU A 271 -23.61 -1.96 7.32
C GLU A 271 -23.25 -0.50 7.09
N VAL A 272 -22.12 -0.07 7.61
CA VAL A 272 -21.59 1.27 7.46
C VAL A 272 -20.10 1.23 7.10
N VAL A 273 -19.70 2.08 6.18
CA VAL A 273 -18.28 2.29 5.83
C VAL A 273 -17.74 3.49 6.59
N VAL A 274 -16.57 3.32 7.19
CA VAL A 274 -15.78 4.37 7.82
C VAL A 274 -14.38 4.33 7.20
N ASP A 275 -14.15 5.18 6.20
CA ASP A 275 -12.91 5.22 5.45
C ASP A 275 -12.07 6.43 5.87
N PHE A 276 -11.00 6.18 6.64
CA PHE A 276 -10.10 7.22 7.09
C PHE A 276 -9.19 7.72 5.97
N SER A 277 -9.00 9.03 5.94
CA SER A 277 -8.09 9.72 5.06
C SER A 277 -7.16 10.61 5.88
N ASP A 278 -5.88 10.64 5.54
CA ASP A 278 -4.94 11.61 6.06
C ASP A 278 -4.47 12.57 4.96
N TYR A 279 -4.27 13.82 5.31
CA TYR A 279 -3.82 14.86 4.39
C TYR A 279 -2.98 15.90 5.13
N GLN A 280 -2.15 16.63 4.40
CA GLN A 280 -1.37 17.73 4.97
C GLN A 280 -2.08 19.06 4.74
N THR A 281 -2.06 19.91 5.77
CA THR A 281 -2.46 21.32 5.65
C THR A 281 -1.34 22.17 5.06
N GLU A 282 -1.64 23.44 4.73
CA GLU A 282 -0.66 24.41 4.25
C GLU A 282 0.51 24.61 5.25
N ASP A 283 0.24 24.48 6.55
CA ASP A 283 1.25 24.54 7.63
C ASP A 283 1.99 23.21 7.84
N SER A 284 1.87 22.26 6.91
CA SER A 284 2.49 20.93 6.98
C SER A 284 2.05 20.07 8.17
N VAL A 285 0.90 20.37 8.78
CA VAL A 285 0.31 19.55 9.83
C VAL A 285 -0.52 18.43 9.19
N ARG A 286 -0.25 17.18 9.58
CA ARG A 286 -1.03 16.04 9.12
C ARG A 286 -2.36 15.96 9.88
N GLN A 287 -3.45 16.00 9.13
CA GLN A 287 -4.83 15.92 9.62
C GLN A 287 -5.45 14.57 9.25
N TYR A 288 -6.40 14.12 10.05
CA TYR A 288 -7.19 12.91 9.82
C TYR A 288 -8.67 13.26 9.71
N ALA A 289 -9.33 12.69 8.73
CA ALA A 289 -10.76 12.77 8.51
C ALA A 289 -11.30 11.38 8.16
N ALA A 290 -12.61 11.18 8.29
CA ALA A 290 -13.27 9.95 7.90
C ALA A 290 -14.41 10.25 6.92
N TYR A 291 -14.51 9.49 5.84
CA TYR A 291 -15.70 9.40 5.01
C TYR A 291 -16.61 8.31 5.56
N ILE A 292 -17.86 8.68 5.83
CA ILE A 292 -18.82 7.79 6.48
C ILE A 292 -20.09 7.70 5.64
N TYR A 293 -20.53 6.48 5.35
CA TYR A 293 -21.76 6.25 4.62
C TYR A 293 -22.31 4.85 4.85
N ASP A 294 -23.62 4.73 4.74
CA ASP A 294 -24.40 3.52 4.62
C ASP A 294 -25.10 3.49 3.25
N LYS A 295 -25.94 2.49 3.01
CA LYS A 295 -26.65 2.35 1.73
C LYS A 295 -27.65 3.48 1.44
N ASP A 296 -28.13 4.19 2.47
CA ASP A 296 -29.18 5.21 2.36
C ASP A 296 -28.61 6.63 2.11
N LYS A 297 -27.29 6.80 2.22
CA LYS A 297 -26.61 8.08 1.99
C LYS A 297 -26.52 8.39 0.50
N SER A 298 -26.92 9.61 0.11
CA SER A 298 -26.74 10.11 -1.26
C SER A 298 -25.27 10.40 -1.57
N HIS A 299 -24.51 10.88 -0.58
CA HIS A 299 -23.09 11.21 -0.65
C HIS A 299 -22.39 10.75 0.62
N PRO A 300 -21.06 10.48 0.57
CA PRO A 300 -20.30 10.16 1.78
C PRO A 300 -20.16 11.42 2.66
N LEU A 301 -20.49 11.29 3.94
CA LEU A 301 -20.29 12.34 4.93
C LEU A 301 -18.81 12.41 5.30
N LEU A 302 -18.18 13.57 5.14
CA LEU A 302 -16.81 13.81 5.55
C LEU A 302 -16.78 14.42 6.95
N VAL A 303 -16.13 13.75 7.89
CA VAL A 303 -15.97 14.18 9.28
C VAL A 303 -14.51 14.45 9.59
N LYS A 304 -14.17 15.65 10.06
CA LYS A 304 -12.85 15.95 10.62
C LYS A 304 -12.67 15.23 11.95
N CYS A 305 -11.56 14.53 12.12
CA CYS A 305 -11.30 13.77 13.33
C CYS A 305 -10.27 14.47 14.21
N PHE A 306 -8.99 14.37 13.89
CA PHE A 306 -7.88 14.88 14.71
C PHE A 306 -6.67 15.22 13.85
N ASP A 307 -5.69 15.90 14.43
CA ASP A 307 -4.38 16.08 13.84
C ASP A 307 -3.32 15.18 14.49
N GLN A 308 -2.21 14.98 13.77
CA GLN A 308 -1.12 14.12 14.24
C GLN A 308 -0.55 14.60 15.59
N GLN A 309 -0.45 15.91 15.80
CA GLN A 309 0.11 16.48 17.03
C GLN A 309 -0.76 16.17 18.25
N GLN A 310 -2.07 16.10 18.08
CA GLN A 310 -3.01 15.71 19.15
C GLN A 310 -2.77 14.26 19.58
N LEU A 311 -2.55 13.34 18.63
CA LEU A 311 -2.25 11.94 18.94
C LEU A 311 -0.84 11.80 19.53
N ASP A 312 0.15 12.49 18.97
CA ASP A 312 1.53 12.47 19.47
C ASP A 312 1.62 13.03 20.90
N SER A 313 0.88 14.10 21.18
CA SER A 313 0.77 14.66 22.54
C SER A 313 0.04 13.71 23.51
N LEU A 314 -0.91 12.93 23.03
CA LEU A 314 -1.56 11.89 23.82
C LEU A 314 -0.59 10.78 24.20
N LEU A 315 0.25 10.35 23.25
CA LEU A 315 1.22 9.28 23.42
C LEU A 315 2.47 9.69 24.19
N ASP A 316 2.79 10.99 24.20
CA ASP A 316 3.98 11.55 24.86
C ASP A 316 5.28 10.79 24.51
N GLY A 317 5.48 10.55 23.22
CA GLY A 317 6.62 9.78 22.69
C GLY A 317 6.56 8.27 22.86
N MET A 318 5.49 7.74 23.45
CA MET A 318 5.29 6.30 23.61
C MET A 318 4.80 5.65 22.32
N GLN A 319 4.95 4.34 22.21
CA GLN A 319 4.43 3.56 21.10
C GLN A 319 2.89 3.43 21.14
N ASN A 320 2.24 3.32 19.98
CA ASN A 320 0.76 3.23 19.86
C ASN A 320 0.14 2.15 20.74
N TYR A 321 0.79 0.99 20.94
CA TYR A 321 0.27 -0.08 21.79
C TYR A 321 0.15 0.33 23.26
N THR A 322 0.85 1.37 23.70
CA THR A 322 0.77 1.90 25.08
C THR A 322 -0.62 2.43 25.37
N LEU A 323 -1.39 2.82 24.34
CA LEU A 323 -2.80 3.20 24.49
C LEU A 323 -3.61 2.14 25.24
N TYR A 324 -3.28 0.85 25.05
CA TYR A 324 -4.04 -0.27 25.61
C TYR A 324 -3.57 -0.70 27.01
N ASN A 325 -2.49 -0.10 27.51
CA ASN A 325 -1.94 -0.40 28.84
C ASN A 325 -2.48 0.53 29.95
N TYR A 326 -3.04 1.67 29.58
CA TYR A 326 -3.47 2.69 30.55
C TYR A 326 -4.89 3.18 30.22
N GLU A 327 -5.84 2.93 31.10
CA GLU A 327 -7.26 3.29 30.93
C GLU A 327 -7.45 4.79 30.61
N GLN A 328 -6.68 5.67 31.22
CA GLN A 328 -6.78 7.11 30.97
C GLN A 328 -6.39 7.46 29.52
N LEU A 329 -5.38 6.80 28.96
CA LEU A 329 -4.97 6.99 27.56
C LEU A 329 -6.01 6.44 26.61
N GLN A 330 -6.56 5.26 26.91
CA GLN A 330 -7.63 4.65 26.11
C GLN A 330 -8.85 5.57 26.01
N ASN A 331 -9.31 6.13 27.14
CA ASN A 331 -10.44 7.05 27.17
C ASN A 331 -10.18 8.35 26.39
N ARG A 332 -8.95 8.88 26.44
CA ARG A 332 -8.56 10.06 25.66
C ARG A 332 -8.48 9.73 24.17
N ALA A 333 -7.94 8.57 23.80
CA ALA A 333 -7.87 8.10 22.42
C ALA A 333 -9.26 7.88 21.82
N SER A 334 -10.17 7.25 22.56
CA SER A 334 -11.56 7.07 22.14
C SER A 334 -12.27 8.40 21.88
N LYS A 335 -12.07 9.39 22.77
CA LYS A 335 -12.61 10.75 22.56
C LYS A 335 -12.00 11.45 21.35
N LEU A 336 -10.72 11.22 21.08
CA LEU A 336 -10.03 11.84 19.97
C LEU A 336 -10.45 11.21 18.62
N ILE A 337 -10.51 9.89 18.56
CA ILE A 337 -10.65 9.14 17.31
C ILE A 337 -12.11 8.81 16.99
N TRP A 338 -12.85 8.26 17.97
CA TRP A 338 -14.20 7.75 17.76
C TRP A 338 -15.30 8.79 17.97
N LYS A 339 -15.17 9.60 19.01
CA LYS A 339 -16.22 10.56 19.36
C LYS A 339 -16.65 11.49 18.23
N PRO A 340 -15.75 11.98 17.35
CA PRO A 340 -16.15 12.82 16.21
C PRO A 340 -17.10 12.12 15.24
N ILE A 341 -17.00 10.79 15.10
CA ILE A 341 -17.74 9.99 14.11
C ILE A 341 -18.91 9.21 14.71
N GLU A 342 -18.95 9.05 16.03
CA GLU A 342 -19.93 8.22 16.74
C GLU A 342 -21.39 8.52 16.37
N ALA A 343 -21.74 9.82 16.26
CA ALA A 343 -23.12 10.25 15.96
C ALA A 343 -23.60 9.83 14.55
N SER A 344 -22.69 9.47 13.66
CA SER A 344 -22.98 9.07 12.28
C SER A 344 -23.10 7.56 12.10
N ILE A 345 -22.92 6.77 13.18
CA ILE A 345 -22.88 5.31 13.13
C ILE A 345 -23.92 4.76 14.11
N ALA A 346 -24.90 4.02 13.58
CA ALA A 346 -25.94 3.39 14.40
C ALA A 346 -25.34 2.27 15.28
N LYS A 347 -25.77 2.16 16.52
CA LYS A 347 -25.36 1.06 17.42
C LYS A 347 -25.82 -0.28 16.84
N GLY A 348 -24.95 -1.29 16.94
CA GLY A 348 -25.19 -2.63 16.40
C GLY A 348 -24.87 -2.76 14.91
N SER A 349 -24.29 -1.74 14.29
CA SER A 349 -23.86 -1.82 12.90
C SER A 349 -22.61 -2.69 12.75
N THR A 350 -22.53 -3.34 11.57
CA THR A 350 -21.25 -3.82 11.03
C THR A 350 -20.49 -2.64 10.45
N VAL A 351 -19.32 -2.35 11.00
CA VAL A 351 -18.47 -1.22 10.62
C VAL A 351 -17.32 -1.72 9.75
N TYR A 352 -17.41 -1.52 8.44
CA TYR A 352 -16.29 -1.69 7.54
C TYR A 352 -15.36 -0.48 7.68
N TYR A 353 -14.21 -0.65 8.34
CA TYR A 353 -13.28 0.45 8.50
C TYR A 353 -12.01 0.27 7.72
N ILE A 354 -11.58 1.34 7.08
CA ILE A 354 -10.37 1.38 6.26
C ILE A 354 -9.42 2.40 6.90
N PRO A 355 -8.33 1.96 7.54
CA PRO A 355 -7.39 2.85 8.19
C PRO A 355 -6.55 3.65 7.18
N SER A 356 -6.02 4.80 7.63
CA SER A 356 -5.03 5.60 6.94
C SER A 356 -3.94 6.07 7.92
N GLY A 357 -2.71 6.23 7.46
CA GLY A 357 -1.61 6.74 8.28
C GLY A 357 -1.45 5.98 9.60
N VAL A 358 -1.40 6.69 10.72
CA VAL A 358 -1.22 6.11 12.07
C VAL A 358 -2.36 5.18 12.50
N MET A 359 -3.54 5.31 11.88
CA MET A 359 -4.69 4.45 12.19
C MET A 359 -4.42 2.97 11.89
N HIS A 360 -3.44 2.66 11.04
CA HIS A 360 -3.01 1.28 10.81
C HIS A 360 -2.49 0.57 12.07
N GLY A 361 -1.96 1.33 13.03
CA GLY A 361 -1.46 0.82 14.31
C GLY A 361 -2.48 0.86 15.45
N ILE A 362 -3.76 1.19 15.18
CA ILE A 362 -4.81 1.33 16.19
C ILE A 362 -5.86 0.25 16.01
N ALA A 363 -6.18 -0.47 17.08
CA ALA A 363 -7.27 -1.43 17.18
C ALA A 363 -8.52 -0.68 17.70
N LEU A 364 -9.38 -0.23 16.76
CA LEU A 364 -10.57 0.55 17.12
C LEU A 364 -11.50 -0.22 18.04
N GLU A 365 -11.68 -1.51 17.78
CA GLU A 365 -12.54 -2.42 18.54
C GLU A 365 -12.19 -2.51 20.03
N ALA A 366 -10.92 -2.27 20.37
CA ALA A 366 -10.43 -2.30 21.75
C ALA A 366 -10.57 -0.96 22.50
N LEU A 367 -10.94 0.12 21.81
CA LEU A 367 -11.11 1.42 22.45
C LEU A 367 -12.36 1.44 23.33
N PRO A 368 -12.29 2.01 24.58
CA PRO A 368 -13.40 2.05 25.51
C PRO A 368 -14.42 3.14 25.16
N LEU A 369 -15.65 2.88 25.53
CA LEU A 369 -16.73 3.85 25.59
C LEU A 369 -16.86 4.43 27.02
N SER A 370 -17.65 5.49 27.14
CA SER A 370 -17.89 6.18 28.42
C SER A 370 -18.59 5.32 29.48
N ASP A 371 -19.22 4.23 29.10
CA ASP A 371 -19.91 3.26 29.97
C ASP A 371 -19.00 2.12 30.46
N GLY A 372 -17.70 2.15 30.11
CA GLY A 372 -16.72 1.13 30.50
C GLY A 372 -16.69 -0.11 29.60
N THR A 373 -17.53 -0.15 28.55
CA THR A 373 -17.48 -1.18 27.52
C THR A 373 -16.48 -0.80 26.42
N THR A 374 -16.17 -1.72 25.49
CA THR A 374 -15.34 -1.42 24.33
C THR A 374 -16.19 -1.23 23.07
N LEU A 375 -15.64 -0.57 22.06
CA LEU A 375 -16.31 -0.41 20.78
C LEU A 375 -16.71 -1.75 20.15
N GLY A 376 -15.86 -2.78 20.24
CA GLY A 376 -16.15 -4.13 19.75
C GLY A 376 -17.29 -4.86 20.46
N GLN A 377 -17.79 -4.35 21.62
CA GLN A 377 -18.99 -4.87 22.29
C GLN A 377 -20.29 -4.24 21.74
N HIS A 378 -20.18 -3.15 20.98
CA HIS A 378 -21.31 -2.41 20.43
C HIS A 378 -21.40 -2.44 18.90
N TYR A 379 -20.30 -2.77 18.23
CA TYR A 379 -20.18 -2.79 16.77
C TYR A 379 -19.40 -4.01 16.32
N ASP A 380 -19.78 -4.56 15.17
CA ASP A 380 -19.02 -5.62 14.50
C ASP A 380 -18.01 -4.99 13.55
N PHE A 381 -16.73 -4.94 13.94
CA PHE A 381 -15.70 -4.32 13.12
C PHE A 381 -15.12 -5.28 12.08
N VAL A 382 -15.09 -4.82 10.82
CA VAL A 382 -14.40 -5.49 9.72
C VAL A 382 -13.37 -4.52 9.14
N ARG A 383 -12.08 -4.84 9.34
CA ARG A 383 -10.99 -4.04 8.80
C ARG A 383 -10.68 -4.44 7.36
N LEU A 384 -10.72 -3.46 6.45
CA LEU A 384 -10.43 -3.64 5.03
C LEU A 384 -9.19 -2.83 4.62
N THR A 385 -8.59 -3.18 3.48
CA THR A 385 -7.53 -2.39 2.85
C THR A 385 -8.11 -1.35 1.90
N SER A 386 -9.29 -1.62 1.34
CA SER A 386 -10.08 -0.72 0.51
C SER A 386 -11.56 -1.09 0.61
N ALA A 387 -12.45 -0.13 0.59
CA ALA A 387 -13.89 -0.38 0.54
C ALA A 387 -14.34 -1.10 -0.75
N ARG A 388 -13.50 -1.16 -1.78
CA ARG A 388 -13.73 -1.98 -2.99
C ARG A 388 -13.88 -3.47 -2.69
N GLU A 389 -13.29 -3.96 -1.60
CA GLU A 389 -13.42 -5.36 -1.18
C GLU A 389 -14.88 -5.75 -0.90
N ILE A 390 -15.72 -4.79 -0.50
CA ILE A 390 -17.15 -5.00 -0.20
C ILE A 390 -17.93 -5.46 -1.44
N VAL A 391 -17.60 -4.93 -2.61
CA VAL A 391 -18.28 -5.27 -3.87
C VAL A 391 -18.13 -6.76 -4.22
N ASN A 392 -17.02 -7.37 -3.81
CA ASN A 392 -16.68 -8.76 -4.09
C ASN A 392 -16.88 -9.70 -2.89
N ALA A 393 -17.28 -9.18 -1.73
CA ALA A 393 -17.34 -9.93 -0.47
C ALA A 393 -18.42 -11.03 -0.40
N HIS A 394 -19.43 -10.98 -1.26
CA HIS A 394 -20.59 -11.89 -1.21
C HIS A 394 -20.38 -13.25 -1.91
N HIS A 395 -19.15 -13.57 -2.30
CA HIS A 395 -18.84 -14.88 -2.85
C HIS A 395 -18.43 -15.83 -1.72
N SER A 396 -19.42 -16.45 -1.07
CA SER A 396 -19.15 -17.53 -0.10
C SER A 396 -18.58 -18.76 -0.84
N SER A 397 -17.27 -18.95 -0.78
CA SER A 397 -16.68 -20.23 -1.11
C SER A 397 -17.12 -21.26 -0.07
N LYS A 398 -17.44 -22.47 -0.50
CA LYS A 398 -17.65 -23.58 0.45
C LYS A 398 -16.35 -23.79 1.20
N ILE A 399 -16.35 -23.55 2.52
CA ILE A 399 -15.20 -23.79 3.38
C ILE A 399 -14.75 -25.23 3.22
N ASN A 400 -13.58 -25.42 2.65
CA ASN A 400 -12.95 -26.72 2.57
C ASN A 400 -12.35 -27.03 3.95
N ARG A 401 -12.95 -27.92 4.73
CA ARG A 401 -12.59 -28.22 6.14
C ARG A 401 -11.20 -28.81 6.29
N THR A 402 -10.19 -28.07 5.87
CA THR A 402 -8.76 -28.41 5.97
C THR A 402 -8.00 -27.33 6.73
N ALA A 403 -7.04 -27.71 7.54
CA ALA A 403 -6.20 -26.77 8.30
C ALA A 403 -4.75 -27.23 8.32
N THR A 404 -3.84 -26.25 8.30
CA THR A 404 -2.40 -26.46 8.51
C THR A 404 -1.90 -25.58 9.64
N LEU A 405 -1.21 -26.16 10.61
CA LEU A 405 -0.77 -25.49 11.83
C LEU A 405 0.74 -25.59 11.97
N TYR A 406 1.39 -24.49 12.36
CA TYR A 406 2.83 -24.39 12.64
C TYR A 406 3.06 -23.90 14.07
N GLY A 407 3.91 -24.58 14.86
CA GLY A 407 4.31 -24.13 16.19
C GLY A 407 5.32 -25.04 16.87
N GLY A 408 5.87 -24.60 18.00
CA GLY A 408 6.94 -25.29 18.70
C GLY A 408 8.16 -25.56 17.84
N LEU A 409 8.49 -24.60 16.94
CA LEU A 409 9.52 -24.74 15.93
C LEU A 409 10.92 -24.71 16.55
N GLN A 410 11.85 -25.51 16.01
CA GLN A 410 13.26 -25.52 16.36
C GLN A 410 14.05 -24.62 15.42
N TYR A 411 14.39 -23.42 15.87
CA TYR A 411 15.07 -22.43 15.02
C TYR A 411 16.55 -22.74 14.79
N SER A 412 17.20 -23.50 15.70
CA SER A 412 18.57 -23.96 15.55
C SER A 412 18.57 -25.44 15.17
N LEU A 413 18.89 -25.75 13.93
CA LEU A 413 19.06 -27.08 13.40
C LEU A 413 20.45 -27.23 12.79
N ASP A 414 21.02 -28.43 12.85
CA ASP A 414 22.24 -28.73 12.10
C ASP A 414 21.95 -28.90 10.60
N PRO A 415 22.94 -28.67 9.73
CA PRO A 415 22.75 -28.73 8.28
C PRO A 415 22.25 -30.09 7.76
N GLN A 416 22.67 -31.20 8.39
CA GLN A 416 22.24 -32.55 7.99
C GLN A 416 20.75 -32.74 8.26
N LYS A 417 20.26 -32.26 9.42
CA LYS A 417 18.85 -32.33 9.77
C LYS A 417 17.99 -31.44 8.87
N MET A 418 18.48 -30.27 8.52
CA MET A 418 17.80 -29.40 7.55
C MET A 418 17.67 -30.06 6.18
N GLU A 419 18.74 -30.68 5.68
CA GLU A 419 18.74 -31.42 4.42
C GLU A 419 17.79 -32.64 4.46
N GLU A 420 17.80 -33.40 5.57
CA GLU A 420 16.90 -34.55 5.75
C GLU A 420 15.42 -34.13 5.67
N GLU A 421 15.02 -33.09 6.41
CA GLU A 421 13.65 -32.62 6.43
C GLU A 421 13.20 -31.98 5.10
N SER A 422 14.12 -31.39 4.34
CA SER A 422 13.83 -30.79 3.03
C SER A 422 13.57 -31.82 1.94
N LYS A 423 14.12 -33.05 2.05
CA LYS A 423 13.94 -34.13 1.05
C LYS A 423 12.49 -34.57 0.85
N ALA A 424 11.61 -34.27 1.80
CA ALA A 424 10.18 -34.56 1.69
C ALA A 424 9.43 -33.63 0.71
N TYR A 425 10.09 -32.58 0.23
CA TYR A 425 9.49 -31.52 -0.60
C TYR A 425 10.24 -31.35 -1.91
N GLU A 426 9.53 -30.86 -2.94
CA GLU A 426 10.17 -30.46 -4.20
C GLU A 426 11.09 -29.26 -3.97
N LYS A 427 12.22 -29.23 -4.69
CA LYS A 427 13.15 -28.10 -4.62
C LYS A 427 12.46 -26.84 -5.11
N SER A 428 12.48 -25.80 -4.29
CA SER A 428 11.91 -24.51 -4.64
C SER A 428 12.97 -23.58 -5.25
N ASP A 429 12.58 -22.84 -6.29
CA ASP A 429 13.42 -21.79 -6.91
C ASP A 429 13.66 -20.58 -5.98
N LEU A 430 13.01 -20.53 -4.82
CA LEU A 430 13.26 -19.57 -3.76
C LEU A 430 14.57 -19.87 -3.00
N ALA A 431 15.17 -21.05 -3.19
CA ALA A 431 16.43 -21.43 -2.56
C ALA A 431 17.60 -20.63 -3.14
N GLY A 432 18.21 -19.75 -2.37
CA GLY A 432 19.42 -19.05 -2.81
C GLY A 432 19.78 -17.75 -2.09
N LEU A 433 18.98 -17.28 -1.16
CA LEU A 433 19.31 -16.09 -0.39
C LEU A 433 20.32 -16.44 0.72
N VAL A 434 21.62 -16.44 0.37
CA VAL A 434 22.71 -16.48 1.36
C VAL A 434 22.83 -15.08 1.98
N ARG A 435 22.73 -14.99 3.29
CA ARG A 435 22.82 -13.75 4.06
C ARG A 435 24.16 -13.66 4.80
N SER A 436 24.67 -12.46 5.03
CA SER A 436 26.03 -12.18 5.48
C SER A 436 26.38 -12.57 6.93
N GLU A 437 27.67 -12.68 7.22
CA GLU A 437 28.30 -13.40 8.33
C GLU A 437 28.31 -12.76 9.73
N TYR A 438 27.63 -11.63 10.02
CA TYR A 438 27.82 -10.94 11.31
C TYR A 438 26.53 -10.75 12.11
N GLY A 439 26.51 -11.40 13.25
CA GLY A 439 25.38 -11.82 14.01
C GLY A 439 24.79 -10.88 15.03
N VAL A 440 23.49 -10.79 14.96
CA VAL A 440 22.59 -10.55 16.10
C VAL A 440 22.35 -11.90 16.78
N SER A 441 21.95 -11.94 18.04
CA SER A 441 21.55 -13.18 18.71
C SER A 441 20.45 -13.90 17.91
N GLY A 442 20.55 -15.21 17.75
CA GLY A 442 19.56 -16.03 17.05
C GLY A 442 18.22 -16.07 17.80
N PHE A 443 17.20 -16.54 17.12
CA PHE A 443 15.86 -16.74 17.68
C PHE A 443 15.86 -17.89 18.70
N LYS A 444 15.17 -17.68 19.83
CA LYS A 444 14.95 -18.69 20.86
C LYS A 444 13.68 -19.49 20.57
N ASP A 445 13.67 -20.76 20.94
CA ASP A 445 12.47 -21.59 20.83
C ASP A 445 11.32 -21.02 21.68
N LEU A 446 10.12 -20.94 21.08
CA LEU A 446 8.90 -20.47 21.71
C LEU A 446 8.17 -21.66 22.34
N ARG A 447 8.26 -21.81 23.64
CA ARG A 447 7.80 -23.01 24.36
C ARG A 447 6.29 -23.21 24.32
N ASN A 448 5.52 -22.11 24.40
CA ASN A 448 4.05 -22.15 24.50
C ASN A 448 3.37 -22.45 23.16
N THR A 449 4.00 -22.10 22.02
CA THR A 449 3.41 -22.27 20.69
C THR A 449 3.14 -23.74 20.31
N LYS A 450 3.85 -24.70 20.92
CA LYS A 450 3.57 -26.12 20.74
C LYS A 450 2.24 -26.54 21.36
N ASP A 451 1.96 -26.04 22.57
CA ASP A 451 0.73 -26.36 23.30
C ASP A 451 -0.47 -25.62 22.70
N GLU A 452 -0.25 -24.39 22.21
CA GLU A 452 -1.21 -23.62 21.42
C GLU A 452 -1.67 -24.43 20.20
N VAL A 453 -0.74 -24.88 19.36
CA VAL A 453 -1.05 -25.68 18.16
C VAL A 453 -1.80 -26.97 18.50
N LYS A 454 -1.42 -27.69 19.58
CA LYS A 454 -2.12 -28.90 19.99
C LYS A 454 -3.56 -28.64 20.44
N LYS A 455 -3.82 -27.54 21.16
CA LYS A 455 -5.19 -27.14 21.56
C LYS A 455 -6.04 -26.82 20.33
N ILE A 456 -5.49 -26.06 19.38
CA ILE A 456 -6.16 -25.68 18.12
C ILE A 456 -6.42 -26.93 17.28
N GLU A 457 -5.43 -27.82 17.12
CA GLU A 457 -5.57 -29.09 16.40
C GLU A 457 -6.75 -29.89 16.95
N LYS A 458 -6.79 -30.07 18.28
CA LYS A 458 -7.89 -30.81 18.95
C LYS A 458 -9.24 -30.15 18.64
N THR A 459 -9.34 -28.82 18.81
CA THR A 459 -10.59 -28.08 18.58
C THR A 459 -11.06 -28.24 17.13
N LEU A 460 -10.16 -28.13 16.16
CA LEU A 460 -10.50 -28.25 14.75
C LEU A 460 -10.90 -29.67 14.36
N VAL A 461 -10.18 -30.69 14.86
CA VAL A 461 -10.52 -32.10 14.63
C VAL A 461 -11.89 -32.45 15.25
N ASP A 462 -12.16 -31.99 16.46
CA ASP A 462 -13.47 -32.20 17.14
C ASP A 462 -14.62 -31.54 16.35
N ASN A 463 -14.33 -30.53 15.51
CA ASN A 463 -15.28 -29.83 14.62
C ASN A 463 -15.22 -30.33 13.15
N GLY A 464 -14.60 -31.49 12.89
CA GLY A 464 -14.62 -32.16 11.61
C GLY A 464 -13.66 -31.61 10.55
N PHE A 465 -12.58 -30.91 10.96
CA PHE A 465 -11.51 -30.52 10.06
C PHE A 465 -10.46 -31.61 9.91
N SER A 466 -9.91 -31.74 8.70
CA SER A 466 -8.67 -32.47 8.45
C SER A 466 -7.49 -31.55 8.76
N VAL A 467 -6.71 -31.87 9.78
CA VAL A 467 -5.64 -31.01 10.29
C VAL A 467 -4.27 -31.61 10.04
N LYS A 468 -3.32 -30.82 9.56
CA LYS A 468 -1.90 -31.15 9.44
C LYS A 468 -1.08 -30.21 10.34
N ALA A 469 -0.44 -30.77 11.36
CA ALA A 469 0.40 -29.99 12.28
C ALA A 469 1.88 -30.21 11.99
N TYR A 470 2.63 -29.11 11.82
CA TYR A 470 4.07 -29.08 11.63
C TYR A 470 4.76 -28.56 12.89
N LEU A 471 5.43 -29.44 13.62
CA LEU A 471 6.09 -29.16 14.89
C LEU A 471 7.60 -29.44 14.80
N GLY A 472 8.39 -28.73 15.61
CA GLY A 472 9.84 -28.94 15.72
C GLY A 472 10.58 -28.69 14.42
N SER A 473 11.38 -29.65 13.97
CA SER A 473 12.15 -29.56 12.71
C SER A 473 11.29 -29.65 11.45
N LYS A 474 10.11 -30.28 11.56
CA LYS A 474 9.21 -30.49 10.42
C LYS A 474 8.52 -29.21 9.94
N GLY A 475 8.43 -28.19 10.79
CA GLY A 475 7.87 -26.89 10.43
C GLY A 475 8.91 -26.00 9.75
N ASN A 476 9.55 -26.48 8.69
CA ASN A 476 10.55 -25.78 7.89
C ASN A 476 9.90 -24.92 6.78
N ALA A 477 10.69 -24.08 6.16
CA ALA A 477 10.21 -23.19 5.10
C ALA A 477 9.70 -23.95 3.87
N GLU A 478 10.29 -25.10 3.56
CA GLU A 478 9.87 -25.98 2.45
C GLU A 478 8.44 -26.51 2.66
N SER A 479 8.10 -26.88 3.89
CA SER A 479 6.75 -27.35 4.23
C SER A 479 5.69 -26.25 4.01
N PHE A 480 6.06 -25.00 4.23
CA PHE A 480 5.19 -23.86 4.00
C PHE A 480 5.08 -23.50 2.51
N VAL A 481 6.20 -23.47 1.80
CA VAL A 481 6.22 -23.20 0.35
C VAL A 481 5.47 -24.32 -0.41
N ALA A 482 5.48 -25.56 0.06
CA ALA A 482 4.72 -26.66 -0.53
C ALA A 482 3.18 -26.49 -0.45
N LEU A 483 2.68 -25.50 0.27
CA LEU A 483 1.26 -25.10 0.26
C LEU A 483 0.88 -24.25 -0.96
N ASP A 484 1.85 -23.80 -1.76
CA ASP A 484 1.64 -23.01 -2.97
C ASP A 484 0.65 -23.71 -3.93
N GLY A 485 -0.46 -23.05 -4.24
CA GLY A 485 -1.56 -23.58 -5.08
C GLY A 485 -2.36 -24.74 -4.45
N LYS A 486 -2.05 -25.14 -3.21
CA LYS A 486 -2.69 -26.25 -2.48
C LYS A 486 -3.02 -25.86 -1.04
N SER A 487 -3.19 -24.57 -0.78
CA SER A 487 -3.36 -24.06 0.57
C SER A 487 -4.68 -24.54 1.21
N PRO A 488 -4.67 -24.90 2.52
CA PRO A 488 -5.88 -25.30 3.25
C PRO A 488 -6.73 -24.05 3.58
N SER A 489 -8.00 -24.26 3.96
CA SER A 489 -8.88 -23.15 4.32
C SER A 489 -8.48 -22.41 5.60
N ILE A 490 -7.78 -23.08 6.51
CA ILE A 490 -7.21 -22.44 7.72
C ILE A 490 -5.71 -22.68 7.76
N VAL A 491 -4.94 -21.60 7.91
CA VAL A 491 -3.50 -21.64 8.21
C VAL A 491 -3.26 -20.91 9.53
N HIS A 492 -2.62 -21.59 10.49
CA HIS A 492 -2.21 -21.00 11.75
C HIS A 492 -0.69 -21.12 11.90
N ILE A 493 0.00 -19.98 12.14
CA ILE A 493 1.46 -19.92 12.23
C ILE A 493 1.85 -19.26 13.54
N ALA A 494 2.29 -20.08 14.51
CA ALA A 494 2.82 -19.63 15.79
C ALA A 494 4.36 -19.67 15.76
N THR A 495 4.99 -18.54 15.44
CA THR A 495 6.45 -18.44 15.23
C THR A 495 6.98 -17.04 15.52
N HIS A 496 8.28 -16.80 15.24
CA HIS A 496 8.84 -15.45 15.22
C HIS A 496 8.50 -14.73 13.92
N GLY A 497 8.03 -13.47 14.05
CA GLY A 497 7.95 -12.51 12.97
C GLY A 497 8.98 -11.40 13.18
N PHE A 498 9.39 -10.75 12.09
CA PHE A 498 10.25 -9.57 12.14
C PHE A 498 9.76 -8.49 11.18
N TYR A 499 9.98 -7.25 11.60
CA TYR A 499 9.88 -6.06 10.75
C TYR A 499 10.94 -5.07 11.20
N TYR A 500 11.66 -4.51 10.24
CA TYR A 500 12.65 -3.45 10.44
C TYR A 500 12.37 -2.29 9.49
N THR A 501 12.56 -1.09 9.98
CA THR A 501 12.63 0.09 9.09
C THR A 501 13.95 0.07 8.31
N PRO A 502 14.04 0.78 7.16
CA PRO A 502 15.31 0.89 6.42
C PRO A 502 16.47 1.42 7.27
N ASP A 503 16.20 2.31 8.24
CA ASP A 503 17.23 2.83 9.14
C ASP A 503 17.69 1.80 10.16
N GLU A 504 16.78 1.06 10.79
CA GLU A 504 17.12 -0.06 11.68
C GLU A 504 17.85 -1.19 10.93
N ALA A 505 17.54 -1.36 9.65
CA ALA A 505 18.15 -2.38 8.81
C ALA A 505 19.63 -2.07 8.47
N LYS A 506 20.05 -0.80 8.46
CA LYS A 506 21.43 -0.40 8.22
C LYS A 506 22.39 -0.97 9.25
N ASP A 507 21.94 -1.13 10.49
CA ASP A 507 22.70 -1.67 11.61
C ASP A 507 22.63 -3.21 11.70
N LYS A 508 21.89 -3.86 10.79
CA LYS A 508 21.73 -5.31 10.73
C LYS A 508 22.41 -5.86 9.49
N ASP A 509 23.55 -6.52 9.64
CA ASP A 509 24.34 -6.98 8.50
C ASP A 509 23.56 -7.86 7.51
N PHE A 510 22.65 -8.71 8.00
CA PHE A 510 21.83 -9.57 7.14
C PHE A 510 20.72 -8.82 6.37
N LEU A 511 20.33 -7.61 6.79
CA LEU A 511 19.36 -6.73 6.10
C LEU A 511 20.04 -5.57 5.38
N ARG A 512 21.35 -5.43 5.52
CA ARG A 512 22.12 -4.33 4.92
C ARG A 512 21.93 -4.33 3.40
N GLY A 513 21.43 -3.21 2.88
CA GLY A 513 21.11 -3.03 1.45
C GLY A 513 19.69 -3.37 1.04
N TYR A 514 18.86 -3.97 1.89
CA TYR A 514 17.44 -4.05 1.63
C TYR A 514 16.78 -2.72 1.97
N THR A 515 16.18 -2.08 0.98
CA THR A 515 15.42 -0.83 1.14
C THR A 515 13.92 -1.04 0.96
N ASP A 516 13.54 -2.19 0.41
CA ASP A 516 12.17 -2.59 0.17
C ASP A 516 11.53 -3.15 1.45
N ALA A 517 10.43 -2.55 1.89
CA ALA A 517 9.71 -2.92 3.11
C ALA A 517 9.23 -4.38 3.13
N MET A 518 8.92 -4.96 1.96
CA MET A 518 8.53 -6.36 1.84
C MET A 518 9.69 -7.33 2.12
N SER A 519 10.92 -6.91 1.85
CA SER A 519 12.14 -7.67 2.17
C SER A 519 12.61 -7.47 3.62
N LEU A 520 12.13 -6.41 4.28
CA LEU A 520 12.47 -6.06 5.67
C LEU A 520 11.49 -6.64 6.70
N SER A 521 10.52 -7.42 6.26
CA SER A 521 9.55 -8.14 7.10
C SER A 521 9.46 -9.60 6.70
N GLY A 522 9.11 -10.47 7.63
CA GLY A 522 9.00 -11.91 7.33
C GLY A 522 8.73 -12.78 8.54
N LEU A 523 8.73 -14.09 8.29
CA LEU A 523 8.50 -15.15 9.25
C LEU A 523 9.72 -16.07 9.35
N VAL A 524 9.92 -16.65 10.53
CA VAL A 524 11.04 -17.56 10.81
C VAL A 524 10.51 -18.96 11.02
N PHE A 525 10.97 -19.91 10.21
CA PHE A 525 10.62 -21.33 10.27
C PHE A 525 11.77 -22.15 10.90
N ALA A 526 11.59 -23.45 11.04
CA ALA A 526 12.60 -24.34 11.60
C ALA A 526 13.94 -24.21 10.83
N GLY A 527 15.05 -24.19 11.54
CA GLY A 527 16.39 -23.98 10.97
C GLY A 527 16.75 -22.51 10.68
N GLY A 528 15.82 -21.56 10.89
CA GLY A 528 15.98 -20.15 10.49
C GLY A 528 17.18 -19.43 11.08
N ASN A 529 17.73 -19.89 12.20
CA ASN A 529 18.95 -19.33 12.80
C ASN A 529 20.20 -19.51 11.91
N ALA A 530 20.24 -20.52 11.06
CA ALA A 530 21.36 -20.70 10.16
C ALA A 530 21.46 -19.53 9.17
N ALA A 531 20.36 -19.22 8.48
CA ALA A 531 20.30 -18.08 7.55
C ALA A 531 20.41 -16.73 8.28
N TRP A 532 19.76 -16.60 9.46
CA TRP A 532 19.77 -15.36 10.24
C TRP A 532 21.16 -14.96 10.74
N LEU A 533 21.96 -15.95 11.12
CA LEU A 533 23.33 -15.75 11.61
C LEU A 533 24.39 -15.82 10.50
N GLY A 534 24.00 -15.80 9.23
CA GLY A 534 24.91 -15.80 8.09
C GLY A 534 25.70 -17.09 7.89
N LYS A 535 25.25 -18.21 8.46
CA LYS A 535 25.89 -19.51 8.22
C LYS A 535 25.57 -19.98 6.80
N LYS A 536 26.54 -20.65 6.17
CA LYS A 536 26.36 -21.22 4.83
C LYS A 536 25.18 -22.19 4.83
N ASN A 537 24.17 -21.91 4.00
CA ASN A 537 23.06 -22.82 3.80
C ASN A 537 23.51 -24.06 3.02
N VAL A 538 22.78 -25.15 3.21
CA VAL A 538 22.91 -26.35 2.38
C VAL A 538 22.34 -26.03 1.01
N ASP A 539 23.03 -26.44 -0.05
CA ASP A 539 22.61 -26.18 -1.42
C ASP A 539 21.23 -26.81 -1.70
N GLY A 540 20.30 -26.01 -2.17
CA GLY A 540 18.93 -26.44 -2.47
C GLY A 540 18.01 -26.58 -1.25
N VAL A 541 18.41 -26.08 -0.07
CA VAL A 541 17.60 -26.02 1.15
C VAL A 541 17.25 -24.57 1.45
N LEU A 542 15.97 -24.29 1.73
CA LEU A 542 15.54 -22.98 2.21
C LEU A 542 16.11 -22.71 3.60
N GLY A 543 16.64 -21.51 3.83
CA GLY A 543 17.32 -21.18 5.08
C GLY A 543 16.40 -20.95 6.29
N GLY A 544 15.14 -21.34 6.23
CA GLY A 544 14.16 -21.22 7.32
C GLY A 544 13.69 -19.78 7.61
N VAL A 545 14.02 -18.80 6.78
CA VAL A 545 13.52 -17.41 6.86
C VAL A 545 12.84 -17.07 5.55
N LEU A 546 11.56 -16.73 5.59
CA LEU A 546 10.80 -16.24 4.45
C LEU A 546 10.43 -14.78 4.65
N THR A 547 10.80 -13.93 3.69
CA THR A 547 10.39 -12.53 3.70
C THR A 547 8.95 -12.37 3.22
N ALA A 548 8.34 -11.25 3.53
CA ALA A 548 7.03 -10.92 2.98
C ALA A 548 7.05 -10.92 1.45
N LYS A 549 8.18 -10.57 0.82
CA LYS A 549 8.35 -10.64 -0.62
C LYS A 549 8.29 -12.06 -1.17
N ASP A 550 8.92 -13.02 -0.49
CA ASP A 550 8.86 -14.45 -0.85
C ASP A 550 7.42 -14.97 -0.74
N ILE A 551 6.74 -14.65 0.37
CA ILE A 551 5.35 -15.05 0.65
C ILE A 551 4.38 -14.46 -0.38
N ALA A 552 4.59 -13.21 -0.79
CA ALA A 552 3.73 -12.53 -1.76
C ALA A 552 3.68 -13.20 -3.15
N ASN A 553 4.61 -14.08 -3.44
CA ASN A 553 4.70 -14.82 -4.70
C ASN A 553 4.04 -16.22 -4.64
N LEU A 554 3.54 -16.63 -3.47
CA LEU A 554 2.84 -17.89 -3.28
C LEU A 554 1.34 -17.74 -3.60
N ASP A 555 0.66 -18.87 -3.82
CA ASP A 555 -0.78 -18.96 -4.01
C ASP A 555 -1.47 -19.54 -2.78
N PHE A 556 -2.17 -18.70 -2.04
CA PHE A 556 -2.95 -19.03 -0.85
C PHE A 556 -4.44 -18.71 -1.01
N LYS A 557 -4.96 -18.70 -2.24
CA LYS A 557 -6.39 -18.45 -2.52
C LYS A 557 -7.34 -19.46 -1.87
N GLY A 558 -6.85 -20.65 -1.57
CA GLY A 558 -7.60 -21.65 -0.80
C GLY A 558 -7.72 -21.35 0.69
N THR A 559 -7.01 -20.32 1.19
CA THR A 559 -6.99 -19.97 2.61
C THR A 559 -8.00 -18.88 2.94
N ASP A 560 -9.09 -19.27 3.59
CA ASP A 560 -10.13 -18.36 4.06
C ASP A 560 -9.67 -17.58 5.30
N LEU A 561 -8.92 -18.27 6.20
CA LEU A 561 -8.43 -17.71 7.45
C LEU A 561 -6.95 -18.02 7.68
N LEU A 562 -6.16 -16.96 7.82
CA LEU A 562 -4.78 -17.04 8.30
C LEU A 562 -4.68 -16.39 9.69
N VAL A 563 -4.08 -17.12 10.63
CA VAL A 563 -3.76 -16.58 11.98
C VAL A 563 -2.23 -16.55 12.13
N LEU A 564 -1.69 -15.35 12.36
CA LEU A 564 -0.28 -15.12 12.64
C LEU A 564 -0.07 -14.84 14.14
N SER A 565 0.16 -15.89 14.92
CA SER A 565 0.55 -15.82 16.33
C SER A 565 2.06 -15.55 16.42
N ALA A 566 2.46 -14.32 16.05
CA ALA A 566 3.86 -13.90 15.97
C ALA A 566 3.99 -12.39 16.21
N CYS A 567 5.14 -11.94 16.74
CA CYS A 567 5.38 -10.54 17.03
C CYS A 567 5.46 -9.68 15.76
N LYS A 568 4.97 -8.44 15.83
CA LYS A 568 5.12 -7.41 14.78
C LYS A 568 4.55 -7.80 13.40
N THR A 569 3.70 -8.80 13.29
CA THR A 569 3.21 -9.30 12.00
C THR A 569 2.31 -8.31 11.28
N GLY A 570 1.60 -7.44 12.02
CA GLY A 570 0.80 -6.35 11.46
C GLY A 570 1.58 -5.05 11.17
N GLN A 571 2.88 -5.01 11.47
CA GLN A 571 3.73 -3.86 11.21
C GLN A 571 4.30 -3.89 9.78
N GLY A 572 4.59 -2.69 9.25
CA GLY A 572 5.16 -2.51 7.93
C GLY A 572 5.33 -1.02 7.63
N LYS A 573 5.88 -0.70 6.47
CA LYS A 573 5.93 0.67 5.98
C LYS A 573 4.52 1.12 5.60
N VAL A 574 4.00 2.11 6.30
CA VAL A 574 2.69 2.70 5.99
C VAL A 574 2.83 3.66 4.81
N THR A 575 1.98 3.51 3.81
CA THR A 575 1.88 4.38 2.64
C THR A 575 0.40 4.63 2.32
N ALA A 576 0.10 5.45 1.33
CA ALA A 576 -1.28 5.63 0.83
C ALA A 576 -1.88 4.32 0.26
N GLU A 577 -1.04 3.37 -0.16
CA GLU A 577 -1.43 2.02 -0.60
C GLU A 577 -1.68 1.02 0.56
N GLY A 578 -1.53 1.45 1.82
CA GLY A 578 -1.66 0.62 3.01
C GLY A 578 -0.33 0.23 3.64
N VAL A 579 -0.32 -0.89 4.37
CA VAL A 579 0.86 -1.41 5.09
C VAL A 579 1.67 -2.37 4.22
N PHE A 580 2.90 -2.00 3.90
CA PHE A 580 3.85 -2.86 3.18
C PHE A 580 4.60 -3.76 4.18
N GLY A 581 4.20 -5.02 4.23
CA GLY A 581 4.73 -6.04 5.12
C GLY A 581 3.99 -7.36 4.91
N LEU A 582 3.94 -8.19 5.95
CA LEU A 582 3.29 -9.51 5.91
C LEU A 582 1.79 -9.43 5.55
N GLN A 583 1.07 -8.39 6.01
CA GLN A 583 -0.33 -8.19 5.65
C GLN A 583 -0.51 -8.11 4.13
N ARG A 584 0.25 -7.23 3.47
CA ARG A 584 0.21 -7.08 2.01
C ARG A 584 0.63 -8.36 1.30
N ALA A 585 1.65 -9.05 1.83
CA ALA A 585 2.15 -10.30 1.26
C ALA A 585 1.06 -11.38 1.19
N PHE A 586 0.41 -11.64 2.29
CA PHE A 586 -0.66 -12.63 2.34
C PHE A 586 -1.91 -12.22 1.59
N LYS A 587 -2.28 -10.93 1.60
CA LYS A 587 -3.36 -10.42 0.75
C LYS A 587 -3.02 -10.58 -0.74
N LYS A 588 -1.78 -10.33 -1.15
CA LYS A 588 -1.31 -10.57 -2.53
C LYS A 588 -1.32 -12.06 -2.87
N ALA A 589 -0.94 -12.92 -1.94
CA ALA A 589 -1.02 -14.37 -2.09
C ALA A 589 -2.47 -14.90 -2.16
N GLY A 590 -3.49 -14.07 -1.91
CA GLY A 590 -4.89 -14.41 -2.07
C GLY A 590 -5.61 -14.84 -0.79
N VAL A 591 -5.02 -14.67 0.39
CA VAL A 591 -5.65 -14.99 1.68
C VAL A 591 -6.87 -14.10 1.91
N GLY A 592 -7.99 -14.71 2.29
CA GLY A 592 -9.25 -14.02 2.57
C GLY A 592 -9.18 -13.14 3.82
N THR A 593 -9.12 -13.74 4.99
CA THR A 593 -9.07 -13.06 6.29
C THR A 593 -7.74 -13.31 6.99
N ILE A 594 -7.17 -12.27 7.61
CA ILE A 594 -5.90 -12.38 8.33
C ILE A 594 -6.07 -11.84 9.75
N ILE A 595 -5.73 -12.66 10.75
CA ILE A 595 -5.60 -12.25 12.15
C ILE A 595 -4.12 -12.13 12.48
N MET A 596 -3.69 -10.97 12.97
CA MET A 596 -2.29 -10.69 13.25
C MET A 596 -2.11 -9.70 14.40
N SER A 597 -0.94 -9.72 15.06
CA SER A 597 -0.62 -8.76 16.10
C SER A 597 -0.14 -7.42 15.51
N LEU A 598 -0.60 -6.30 16.06
CA LEU A 598 -0.17 -4.94 15.66
C LEU A 598 1.13 -4.50 16.37
N TRP A 599 1.54 -5.19 17.43
CA TRP A 599 2.73 -4.88 18.23
C TRP A 599 3.41 -6.16 18.75
N ASN A 600 4.49 -5.98 19.53
CA ASN A 600 5.14 -7.09 20.19
C ASN A 600 4.22 -7.66 21.27
N VAL A 601 3.97 -8.95 21.20
CA VAL A 601 3.18 -9.71 22.16
C VAL A 601 4.05 -10.77 22.84
N ASP A 602 3.80 -10.99 24.13
CA ASP A 602 4.47 -12.06 24.85
C ASP A 602 3.91 -13.42 24.40
N ASP A 603 4.80 -14.40 24.18
CA ASP A 603 4.44 -15.75 23.77
C ASP A 603 3.38 -16.40 24.70
N LYS A 604 3.44 -16.10 26.00
CA LYS A 604 2.49 -16.62 26.99
C LYS A 604 1.10 -15.97 26.91
N VAL A 605 1.04 -14.73 26.42
CA VAL A 605 -0.22 -13.97 26.31
C VAL A 605 -0.95 -14.32 25.02
N THR A 606 -0.22 -14.65 23.95
CA THR A 606 -0.80 -14.99 22.65
C THR A 606 -1.21 -16.46 22.53
N SER A 607 -0.63 -17.36 23.29
CA SER A 607 -0.97 -18.78 23.39
C SER A 607 -2.08 -19.04 24.41
#